data_63408f0813d5d586737853894d06ae48
#
_entry.id   63408f0813d5d586737853894d06ae48
#
_cell.length_a   1.000
_cell.length_b   1.000
_cell.length_c   1.000
_cell.angle_alpha   90.00
_cell.angle_beta   90.00
_cell.angle_gamma   90.00
#
_symmetry.space_group_name_H-M   'P 1'
#
loop_
_entity.id
_entity.type
_entity.pdbx_description
1 polymer ?
#
loop_
_entity_poly.entity_id
_entity_poly.type
_entity_poly.pdbx_seq_one_letter_code
_entity_poly.pdbx_strand_id
1 'polypeptide(L)'
;MTEQFRYTDERFADIQMLRYRLDGFEALTLRQKLYIYYLAKATLCGRDITTDQFGRYNLRIRKVLEAIYERYEGDRTTVEYKALETYLKRVWFSNGMHHHYGCEKFVPAFTEEYFRQVVDCCGCEDENIDELCKVIFD
;
A
#
# COMPACT_ATOMS: atom_id res chain seq x y z
N MET A 1 24.86 19.37 -17.72
CA MET A 1 23.69 19.92 -16.98
C MET A 1 23.49 19.01 -15.79
N THR A 2 23.68 19.48 -14.57
CA THR A 2 23.39 18.72 -13.34
C THR A 2 21.88 18.65 -13.18
N GLU A 3 21.32 17.47 -13.33
CA GLU A 3 19.89 17.24 -13.12
C GLU A 3 19.53 17.64 -11.68
N GLN A 4 18.60 18.58 -11.53
CA GLN A 4 18.18 19.04 -10.22
C GLN A 4 17.41 17.93 -9.51
N PHE A 5 17.84 17.52 -8.31
CA PHE A 5 17.18 16.47 -7.56
C PHE A 5 15.73 16.86 -7.21
N ARG A 6 14.78 16.02 -7.58
CA ARG A 6 13.37 16.24 -7.30
C ARG A 6 13.00 15.64 -5.93
N TYR A 7 12.66 16.50 -4.98
CA TYR A 7 12.28 16.10 -3.63
C TYR A 7 10.84 15.59 -3.52
N THR A 8 9.94 16.04 -4.39
CA THR A 8 8.55 15.57 -4.43
C THR A 8 8.39 14.41 -5.40
N ASP A 9 7.64 13.41 -5.01
CA ASP A 9 7.28 12.26 -5.85
C ASP A 9 5.76 12.21 -6.07
N GLU A 10 5.15 11.05 -6.05
CA GLU A 10 3.72 10.86 -6.26
C GLU A 10 2.90 11.55 -5.16
N ARG A 11 1.74 12.09 -5.57
CA ARG A 11 0.71 12.54 -4.66
C ARG A 11 -0.55 11.69 -4.87
N PHE A 12 -1.10 11.15 -3.79
CA PHE A 12 -2.38 10.44 -3.80
C PHE A 12 -3.21 10.83 -2.58
N ALA A 13 -4.50 11.05 -2.77
CA ALA A 13 -5.40 11.59 -1.76
C ALA A 13 -4.80 12.85 -1.10
N ASP A 14 -4.68 12.85 0.22
CA ASP A 14 -4.10 13.92 1.04
C ASP A 14 -2.60 13.74 1.33
N ILE A 15 -1.97 12.69 0.77
CA ILE A 15 -0.58 12.33 1.03
C ILE A 15 0.33 12.78 -0.12
N GLN A 16 1.42 13.47 0.21
CA GLN A 16 2.51 13.79 -0.70
C GLN A 16 3.76 12.97 -0.34
N MET A 17 4.19 12.10 -1.24
CA MET A 17 5.42 11.35 -1.08
C MET A 17 6.64 12.27 -1.26
N LEU A 18 7.61 12.15 -0.35
CA LEU A 18 8.87 12.89 -0.42
C LEU A 18 10.04 11.94 -0.62
N ARG A 19 10.98 12.37 -1.42
CA ARG A 19 12.26 11.71 -1.64
C ARG A 19 13.36 12.45 -0.88
N TYR A 20 14.31 11.71 -0.36
CA TYR A 20 15.46 12.27 0.32
C TYR A 20 16.75 11.86 -0.38
N ARG A 21 17.73 12.76 -0.42
CA ARG A 21 19.10 12.41 -0.77
C ARG A 21 19.80 11.86 0.46
N LEU A 22 20.59 10.83 0.26
CA LEU A 22 21.46 10.29 1.29
C LEU A 22 22.87 10.84 1.09
N ASP A 23 23.10 12.08 1.52
CA ASP A 23 24.39 12.73 1.40
C ASP A 23 25.45 11.91 2.15
N GLY A 24 26.61 11.71 1.49
CA GLY A 24 27.67 10.88 2.04
C GLY A 24 27.57 9.37 1.76
N PHE A 25 26.46 8.86 1.22
CA PHE A 25 26.33 7.44 0.88
C PHE A 25 27.40 6.98 -0.11
N GLU A 26 27.76 7.83 -1.09
CA GLU A 26 28.77 7.52 -2.09
C GLU A 26 30.18 7.35 -1.50
N ALA A 27 30.46 8.01 -0.38
CA ALA A 27 31.74 7.91 0.33
C ALA A 27 31.90 6.61 1.16
N LEU A 28 30.81 5.84 1.33
CA LEU A 28 30.85 4.58 2.06
C LEU A 28 31.62 3.51 1.28
N THR A 29 32.32 2.65 2.02
CA THR A 29 32.97 1.46 1.46
C THR A 29 31.92 0.48 0.88
N LEU A 30 32.33 -0.35 -0.07
CA LEU A 30 31.45 -1.39 -0.63
C LEU A 30 30.84 -2.28 0.47
N ARG A 31 31.62 -2.65 1.49
CA ARG A 31 31.13 -3.48 2.61
C ARG A 31 30.02 -2.77 3.40
N GLN A 32 30.14 -1.47 3.65
CA GLN A 32 29.10 -0.68 4.31
C GLN A 32 27.83 -0.55 3.43
N LYS A 33 28.00 -0.30 2.13
CA LYS A 33 26.88 -0.23 1.17
C LYS A 33 26.12 -1.56 1.11
N LEU A 34 26.83 -2.69 1.04
CA LEU A 34 26.24 -4.02 1.07
C LEU A 34 25.51 -4.31 2.39
N TYR A 35 26.08 -3.90 3.52
CA TYR A 35 25.44 -4.06 4.82
C TYR A 35 24.12 -3.30 4.89
N ILE A 36 24.10 -2.04 4.47
CA ILE A 36 22.88 -1.21 4.41
C ILE A 36 21.85 -1.84 3.46
N TYR A 37 22.29 -2.32 2.28
CA TYR A 37 21.41 -3.00 1.33
C TYR A 37 20.72 -4.22 1.94
N TYR A 38 21.47 -5.10 2.60
CA TYR A 38 20.89 -6.29 3.21
C TYR A 38 20.01 -5.97 4.43
N LEU A 39 20.33 -4.96 5.22
CA LEU A 39 19.44 -4.47 6.27
C LEU A 39 18.12 -3.95 5.69
N ALA A 40 18.17 -3.15 4.64
CA ALA A 40 16.97 -2.66 3.96
C ALA A 40 16.12 -3.82 3.41
N LYS A 41 16.75 -4.86 2.84
CA LYS A 41 16.04 -6.09 2.42
C LYS A 41 15.42 -6.83 3.59
N ALA A 42 16.10 -6.92 4.72
CA ALA A 42 15.59 -7.58 5.92
C ALA A 42 14.36 -6.85 6.50
N THR A 43 14.35 -5.52 6.50
CA THR A 43 13.18 -4.75 6.99
C THR A 43 11.92 -5.02 6.18
N LEU A 44 12.05 -5.28 4.88
CA LEU A 44 10.90 -5.62 4.03
C LEU A 44 10.25 -6.95 4.42
N CYS A 45 11.01 -7.89 4.99
CA CYS A 45 10.46 -9.15 5.49
C CYS A 45 9.56 -8.97 6.73
N GLY A 46 9.75 -7.89 7.49
CA GLY A 46 8.94 -7.55 8.67
C GLY A 46 7.64 -6.78 8.37
N ARG A 47 7.38 -6.43 7.10
CA ARG A 47 6.24 -5.61 6.67
C ARG A 47 4.89 -6.16 7.13
N ASP A 48 4.71 -7.48 7.05
CA ASP A 48 3.46 -8.14 7.43
C ASP A 48 3.19 -8.04 8.93
N ILE A 49 4.24 -8.15 9.74
CA ILE A 49 4.15 -8.05 11.21
C ILE A 49 3.59 -6.69 11.62
N THR A 50 4.10 -5.60 11.05
CA THR A 50 3.61 -4.25 11.35
C THR A 50 2.13 -4.11 10.99
N THR A 51 1.75 -4.53 9.79
CA THR A 51 0.35 -4.45 9.33
C THR A 51 -0.60 -5.28 10.20
N ASP A 52 -0.19 -6.48 10.61
CA ASP A 52 -0.97 -7.38 11.45
C ASP A 52 -1.17 -6.81 12.86
N GLN A 53 -0.13 -6.20 13.43
CA GLN A 53 -0.18 -5.60 14.77
C GLN A 53 -1.04 -4.33 14.84
N PHE A 54 -1.19 -3.60 13.73
CA PHE A 54 -2.01 -2.38 13.66
C PHE A 54 -3.52 -2.64 13.65
N GLY A 55 -3.97 -3.89 13.41
CA GLY A 55 -5.38 -4.25 13.48
C GLY A 55 -5.67 -5.62 12.88
N ARG A 56 -6.60 -6.32 13.51
CA ARG A 56 -7.00 -7.71 13.22
C ARG A 56 -7.22 -8.02 11.73
N TYR A 57 -7.77 -7.08 10.97
CA TYR A 57 -8.16 -7.30 9.57
C TYR A 57 -7.16 -6.69 8.58
N ASN A 58 -6.24 -5.85 9.04
CA ASN A 58 -5.39 -5.05 8.15
C ASN A 58 -4.55 -5.89 7.20
N LEU A 59 -3.97 -6.99 7.69
CA LEU A 59 -3.15 -7.87 6.85
C LEU A 59 -4.00 -8.60 5.78
N ARG A 60 -5.19 -9.07 6.14
CA ARG A 60 -6.13 -9.70 5.20
C ARG A 60 -6.58 -8.71 4.13
N ILE A 61 -7.04 -7.52 4.54
CA ILE A 61 -7.45 -6.43 3.64
C ILE A 61 -6.31 -6.08 2.66
N ARG A 62 -5.09 -5.91 3.17
CA ARG A 62 -3.95 -5.59 2.32
C ARG A 62 -3.68 -6.69 1.30
N LYS A 63 -3.67 -7.96 1.71
CA LYS A 63 -3.42 -9.09 0.81
C LYS A 63 -4.46 -9.20 -0.30
N VAL A 64 -5.73 -9.00 0.01
CA VAL A 64 -6.80 -9.00 -1.00
C VAL A 64 -6.63 -7.84 -1.97
N LEU A 65 -6.38 -6.63 -1.48
CA LEU A 65 -6.14 -5.45 -2.33
C LEU A 65 -4.88 -5.59 -3.19
N GLU A 66 -3.80 -6.16 -2.65
CA GLU A 66 -2.56 -6.46 -3.40
C GLU A 66 -2.83 -7.49 -4.49
N ALA A 67 -3.59 -8.56 -4.20
CA ALA A 67 -3.95 -9.56 -5.20
C ALA A 67 -4.80 -8.98 -6.34
N ILE A 68 -5.74 -8.09 -6.02
CA ILE A 68 -6.48 -7.34 -7.04
C ILE A 68 -5.52 -6.49 -7.88
N TYR A 69 -4.65 -5.72 -7.24
CA TYR A 69 -3.71 -4.84 -7.93
C TYR A 69 -2.79 -5.59 -8.89
N GLU A 70 -2.34 -6.79 -8.51
CA GLU A 70 -1.47 -7.63 -9.33
C GLU A 70 -2.21 -8.32 -10.47
N ARG A 71 -3.42 -8.85 -10.22
CA ARG A 71 -4.10 -9.78 -11.13
C ARG A 71 -5.20 -9.16 -11.98
N TYR A 72 -5.62 -7.93 -11.67
CA TYR A 72 -6.71 -7.30 -12.42
C TYR A 72 -6.31 -6.98 -13.86
N GLU A 73 -6.99 -7.61 -14.81
CA GLU A 73 -6.76 -7.45 -16.26
C GLU A 73 -7.76 -6.48 -16.93
N GLY A 74 -8.72 -5.92 -16.17
CA GLY A 74 -9.69 -4.98 -16.69
C GLY A 74 -9.14 -3.55 -16.89
N ASP A 75 -10.03 -2.62 -17.20
CA ASP A 75 -9.66 -1.21 -17.42
C ASP A 75 -9.28 -0.51 -16.11
N ARG A 76 -7.98 -0.28 -15.96
CA ARG A 76 -7.40 0.42 -14.80
C ARG A 76 -7.57 1.95 -14.86
N THR A 77 -8.18 2.49 -15.90
CA THR A 77 -8.42 3.93 -16.04
C THR A 77 -9.77 4.36 -15.49
N THR A 78 -10.64 3.42 -15.15
CA THR A 78 -11.96 3.70 -14.57
C THR A 78 -11.87 4.44 -13.25
N VAL A 79 -12.90 5.20 -12.92
CA VAL A 79 -12.97 5.98 -11.67
C VAL A 79 -12.92 5.04 -10.46
N GLU A 80 -13.61 3.92 -10.52
CA GLU A 80 -13.69 2.93 -9.44
C GLU A 80 -12.35 2.22 -9.21
N TYR A 81 -11.65 1.82 -10.29
CA TYR A 81 -10.33 1.21 -10.13
C TYR A 81 -9.32 2.21 -9.54
N LYS A 82 -9.31 3.46 -9.99
CA LYS A 82 -8.45 4.51 -9.42
C LYS A 82 -8.76 4.79 -7.96
N ALA A 83 -10.02 4.74 -7.57
CA ALA A 83 -10.42 4.87 -6.18
C ALA A 83 -9.91 3.68 -5.33
N LEU A 84 -10.01 2.44 -5.86
CA LEU A 84 -9.47 1.25 -5.22
C LEU A 84 -7.94 1.31 -5.10
N GLU A 85 -7.24 1.71 -6.15
CA GLU A 85 -5.78 1.91 -6.13
C GLU A 85 -5.38 2.97 -5.08
N THR A 86 -6.12 4.06 -4.99
CA THR A 86 -5.88 5.11 -3.99
C THR A 86 -6.10 4.58 -2.57
N TYR A 87 -7.14 3.78 -2.36
CA TYR A 87 -7.40 3.13 -1.08
C TYR A 87 -6.27 2.16 -0.69
N LEU A 88 -5.80 1.33 -1.63
CA LEU A 88 -4.65 0.45 -1.41
C LEU A 88 -3.39 1.25 -1.03
N LYS A 89 -3.10 2.35 -1.72
CA LYS A 89 -1.96 3.23 -1.40
C LYS A 89 -2.05 3.81 0.01
N ARG A 90 -3.26 4.18 0.46
CA ARG A 90 -3.50 4.60 1.85
C ARG A 90 -3.25 3.47 2.85
N VAL A 91 -3.74 2.25 2.55
CA VAL A 91 -3.51 1.06 3.37
C VAL A 91 -2.02 0.74 3.48
N TRP A 92 -1.28 0.82 2.37
CA TRP A 92 0.17 0.63 2.39
C TRP A 92 0.89 1.67 3.24
N PHE A 93 0.53 2.94 3.06
CA PHE A 93 1.19 4.04 3.78
C PHE A 93 0.94 3.99 5.29
N SER A 94 -0.29 3.65 5.68
CA SER A 94 -0.71 3.65 7.09
C SER A 94 -0.56 2.28 7.79
N ASN A 95 -0.10 1.25 7.09
CA ASN A 95 -0.08 -0.14 7.54
C ASN A 95 -1.46 -0.68 7.96
N GLY A 96 -2.53 -0.18 7.34
CA GLY A 96 -3.89 -0.58 7.63
C GLY A 96 -4.94 0.40 7.13
N MET A 97 -6.19 0.10 7.45
CA MET A 97 -7.35 0.86 6.98
C MET A 97 -7.66 2.14 7.79
N HIS A 98 -6.81 2.51 8.75
CA HIS A 98 -6.97 3.71 9.56
C HIS A 98 -5.83 4.68 9.33
N HIS A 99 -6.13 5.97 9.45
CA HIS A 99 -5.13 7.01 9.32
C HIS A 99 -4.05 6.87 10.41
N HIS A 100 -2.78 6.95 10.02
CA HIS A 100 -1.64 6.65 10.89
C HIS A 100 -1.43 7.62 12.06
N TYR A 101 -2.06 8.80 12.05
CA TYR A 101 -2.05 9.75 13.18
C TYR A 101 -3.42 9.91 13.84
N GLY A 102 -4.49 10.11 13.05
CA GLY A 102 -5.81 10.44 13.53
C GLY A 102 -6.67 9.24 13.91
N CYS A 103 -6.26 8.04 13.53
CA CYS A 103 -7.00 6.80 13.73
C CYS A 103 -8.38 6.75 13.05
N GLU A 104 -8.73 7.72 12.20
CA GLU A 104 -9.94 7.69 11.40
C GLU A 104 -9.87 6.57 10.36
N LYS A 105 -10.95 5.85 10.22
CA LYS A 105 -11.07 4.83 9.17
C LYS A 105 -11.14 5.46 7.79
N PHE A 106 -10.40 4.92 6.85
CA PHE A 106 -10.51 5.33 5.44
C PHE A 106 -11.82 4.84 4.85
N VAL A 107 -12.62 5.78 4.37
CA VAL A 107 -13.84 5.46 3.64
C VAL A 107 -13.48 5.17 2.18
N PRO A 108 -13.84 3.99 1.62
CA PRO A 108 -13.66 3.70 0.22
C PRO A 108 -14.44 4.68 -0.67
N ALA A 109 -13.84 5.11 -1.78
CA ALA A 109 -14.52 5.90 -2.80
C ALA A 109 -14.97 5.03 -3.99
N PHE A 110 -15.02 3.72 -3.81
CA PHE A 110 -15.58 2.71 -4.71
C PHE A 110 -16.68 1.94 -3.97
N THR A 111 -17.59 1.30 -4.73
CA THR A 111 -18.73 0.59 -4.14
C THR A 111 -18.34 -0.81 -3.66
N GLU A 112 -19.11 -1.36 -2.72
CA GLU A 112 -18.97 -2.76 -2.28
C GLU A 112 -19.22 -3.74 -3.44
N GLU A 113 -20.19 -3.45 -4.29
CA GLU A 113 -20.50 -4.26 -5.47
C GLU A 113 -19.31 -4.35 -6.42
N TYR A 114 -18.66 -3.21 -6.69
CA TYR A 114 -17.45 -3.18 -7.50
C TYR A 114 -16.32 -3.99 -6.85
N PHE A 115 -16.11 -3.82 -5.54
CA PHE A 115 -15.09 -4.57 -4.82
C PHE A 115 -15.30 -6.07 -4.93
N ARG A 116 -16.52 -6.55 -4.68
CA ARG A 116 -16.88 -7.97 -4.82
C ARG A 116 -16.63 -8.49 -6.23
N GLN A 117 -17.06 -7.74 -7.25
CA GLN A 117 -16.84 -8.10 -8.64
C GLN A 117 -15.35 -8.29 -8.97
N VAL A 118 -14.47 -7.36 -8.52
CA VAL A 118 -13.05 -7.48 -8.83
C VAL A 118 -12.36 -8.55 -7.99
N VAL A 119 -12.82 -8.82 -6.76
CA VAL A 119 -12.36 -9.95 -5.94
C VAL A 119 -12.61 -11.27 -6.66
N ASP A 120 -13.84 -11.47 -7.18
CA ASP A 120 -14.22 -12.67 -7.92
C ASP A 120 -13.43 -12.82 -9.22
N CYS A 121 -13.33 -11.73 -10.00
CA CYS A 121 -12.57 -11.72 -11.26
C CYS A 121 -11.09 -12.04 -11.07
N CYS A 122 -10.50 -11.61 -9.97
CA CYS A 122 -9.07 -11.81 -9.67
C CYS A 122 -8.78 -13.13 -8.95
N GLY A 123 -9.81 -13.90 -8.59
CA GLY A 123 -9.65 -15.14 -7.82
C GLY A 123 -8.92 -14.89 -6.50
N CYS A 124 -9.31 -13.83 -5.80
CA CYS A 124 -8.68 -13.49 -4.52
C CYS A 124 -9.12 -14.49 -3.46
N GLU A 125 -8.15 -15.15 -2.83
CA GLU A 125 -8.38 -16.07 -1.74
C GLU A 125 -8.42 -15.33 -0.41
N ASP A 126 -9.53 -15.39 0.30
CA ASP A 126 -9.68 -15.01 1.70
C ASP A 126 -10.70 -15.93 2.38
N GLU A 127 -10.49 -16.16 3.67
CA GLU A 127 -11.32 -17.09 4.46
C GLU A 127 -12.78 -16.64 4.55
N ASN A 128 -13.03 -15.32 4.52
CA ASN A 128 -14.37 -14.74 4.63
C ASN A 128 -14.43 -13.32 4.06
N ILE A 129 -14.64 -13.20 2.76
CA ILE A 129 -14.79 -11.92 2.04
C ILE A 129 -15.97 -11.10 2.57
N ASP A 130 -17.07 -11.73 3.00
CA ASP A 130 -18.23 -11.01 3.55
C ASP A 130 -17.89 -10.28 4.85
N GLU A 131 -17.06 -10.88 5.69
CA GLU A 131 -16.54 -10.22 6.89
C GLU A 131 -15.66 -9.03 6.54
N LEU A 132 -14.77 -9.17 5.54
CA LEU A 132 -13.93 -8.07 5.09
C LEU A 132 -14.74 -6.92 4.49
N CYS A 133 -15.78 -7.23 3.68
CA CYS A 133 -16.67 -6.21 3.13
C CYS A 133 -17.34 -5.40 4.25
N LYS A 134 -17.91 -6.06 5.26
CA LYS A 134 -18.48 -5.36 6.42
C LYS A 134 -17.45 -4.45 7.11
N VAL A 135 -16.23 -4.94 7.29
CA VAL A 135 -15.19 -4.16 7.96
C VAL A 135 -14.71 -2.99 7.09
N ILE A 136 -14.69 -3.12 5.78
CA ILE A 136 -14.25 -2.06 4.86
C ILE A 136 -15.33 -0.99 4.68
N PHE A 137 -16.60 -1.38 4.52
CA PHE A 137 -17.66 -0.47 4.09
C PHE A 137 -18.58 0.03 5.23
N ASP A 138 -18.69 -0.66 6.39
CA ASP A 138 -19.41 -0.19 7.58
C ASP A 138 -18.54 0.75 8.44
#